data_a4422104ced0a6935984b4391597a6be
#
_entry.id   a4422104ced0a6935984b4391597a6be
#
_cell.length_a   1.000
_cell.length_b   1.000
_cell.length_c   1.000
_cell.angle_alpha   90.00
_cell.angle_beta   90.00
_cell.angle_gamma   90.00
#
_symmetry.space_group_name_H-M   'P 1'
#
loop_
_entity.id
_entity.type
_entity.pdbx_description
1 polymer ?
#
loop_
_entity_poly.entity_id
_entity_poly.type
_entity_poly.pdbx_seq_one_letter_code
_entity_poly.pdbx_strand_id
1 'polypeptide(L)'
;MFSDNEQPQIEMLLGEAMSRGTDTVLAGNIGHIPLAKRLGFTVHGDFGLNAYNSKTLSALAEMGVSRQTLSFEARLAQIRDMRGPLETDLIVYGRLPLMIFENCAIRRQHGGKCSCQNGVTYITDRRRERFPLLNEFGCRNTLLNSRPLCLREDFARLGVQTARLQFTIESPEECVRIARAFLSGAPLDGEFTNGLYKRGVE
;
A
#
# COMPACT_ATOMS: atom_id res chain seq x y z
N MET A 1 10.87 2.75 4.41
CA MET A 1 12.10 2.95 5.21
C MET A 1 12.11 4.40 5.65
N PHE A 2 12.54 4.69 6.87
CA PHE A 2 12.46 6.02 7.49
C PHE A 2 13.71 6.22 8.34
N SER A 3 14.33 7.38 8.25
CA SER A 3 15.51 7.74 9.07
C SER A 3 15.16 8.87 10.05
N ASP A 4 15.87 8.92 11.17
CA ASP A 4 15.64 9.95 12.21
C ASP A 4 15.81 11.37 11.65
N ASN A 5 16.67 11.54 10.65
CA ASN A 5 16.87 12.82 9.97
C ASN A 5 15.66 13.33 9.18
N GLU A 6 14.72 12.44 8.83
CA GLU A 6 13.50 12.78 8.09
C GLU A 6 12.33 13.13 9.01
N GLN A 7 12.45 12.82 10.31
CA GLN A 7 11.37 13.04 11.27
C GLN A 7 10.87 14.50 11.31
N PRO A 8 11.73 15.55 11.36
CA PRO A 8 11.24 16.92 11.40
C PRO A 8 10.41 17.31 10.17
N GLN A 9 10.79 16.81 8.99
CA GLN A 9 10.05 17.05 7.75
C GLN A 9 8.69 16.34 7.77
N ILE A 10 8.61 15.13 8.30
CA ILE A 10 7.35 14.39 8.43
C ILE A 10 6.43 15.07 9.43
N GLU A 11 6.96 15.52 10.57
CA GLU A 11 6.19 16.27 11.56
C GLU A 11 5.59 17.55 10.96
N MET A 12 6.37 18.28 10.17
CA MET A 12 5.91 19.48 9.46
C MET A 12 4.78 19.15 8.48
N LEU A 13 4.93 18.11 7.64
CA LEU A 13 3.91 17.70 6.68
C LEU A 13 2.62 17.24 7.36
N LEU A 14 2.72 16.51 8.47
CA LEU A 14 1.57 16.09 9.25
C LEU A 14 0.87 17.30 9.89
N GLY A 15 1.62 18.24 10.44
CA GLY A 15 1.06 19.48 10.99
C GLY A 15 0.32 20.30 9.93
N GLU A 16 0.87 20.41 8.73
CA GLU A 16 0.22 21.07 7.61
C GLU A 16 -1.07 20.34 7.17
N ALA A 17 -1.05 19.01 7.09
CA ALA A 17 -2.22 18.20 6.76
C ALA A 17 -3.35 18.43 7.80
N MET A 18 -3.00 18.43 9.08
CA MET A 18 -3.96 18.69 10.16
C MET A 18 -4.56 20.10 10.06
N SER A 19 -3.75 21.12 9.79
CA SER A 19 -4.24 22.50 9.61
C SER A 19 -5.22 22.66 8.45
N ARG A 20 -5.19 21.73 7.50
CA ARG A 20 -6.13 21.65 6.37
C ARG A 20 -7.34 20.74 6.63
N GLY A 21 -7.51 20.26 7.87
CA GLY A 21 -8.66 19.47 8.29
C GLY A 21 -8.50 17.95 8.11
N THR A 22 -7.28 17.45 7.87
CA THR A 22 -7.02 16.00 7.87
C THR A 22 -6.90 15.52 9.32
N ASP A 23 -7.70 14.55 9.70
CA ASP A 23 -7.74 13.97 11.06
C ASP A 23 -7.28 12.51 11.13
N THR A 24 -7.05 11.90 9.99
CA THR A 24 -6.69 10.49 9.85
C THR A 24 -5.42 10.32 9.03
N VAL A 25 -4.54 9.41 9.45
CA VAL A 25 -3.30 9.08 8.75
C VAL A 25 -3.16 7.59 8.55
N LEU A 26 -2.63 7.21 7.38
CA LEU A 26 -2.29 5.82 7.06
C LEU A 26 -0.79 5.60 7.36
N ALA A 27 -0.49 4.80 8.38
CA ALA A 27 0.87 4.55 8.86
C ALA A 27 1.40 3.20 8.35
N GLY A 28 2.39 3.23 7.48
CA GLY A 28 3.10 2.03 6.98
C GLY A 28 4.37 1.67 7.76
N ASN A 29 4.73 2.47 8.78
CA ASN A 29 5.89 2.24 9.64
C ASN A 29 5.47 2.33 11.10
N ILE A 30 5.90 1.36 11.91
CA ILE A 30 5.53 1.27 13.33
C ILE A 30 5.98 2.50 14.13
N GLY A 31 7.13 3.10 13.79
CA GLY A 31 7.65 4.30 14.43
C GLY A 31 6.81 5.55 14.17
N HIS A 32 5.96 5.56 13.14
CA HIS A 32 5.07 6.68 12.84
C HIS A 32 3.80 6.66 13.70
N ILE A 33 3.43 5.53 14.30
CA ILE A 33 2.21 5.42 15.13
C ILE A 33 2.27 6.37 16.34
N PRO A 34 3.32 6.35 17.20
CA PRO A 34 3.42 7.26 18.32
C PRO A 34 3.47 8.73 17.90
N LEU A 35 4.16 9.02 16.77
CA LEU A 35 4.26 10.37 16.24
C LEU A 35 2.88 10.90 15.83
N ALA A 36 2.14 10.15 15.01
CA ALA A 36 0.83 10.54 14.54
C ALA A 36 -0.17 10.73 15.70
N LYS A 37 -0.15 9.83 16.69
CA LYS A 37 -0.98 9.93 17.89
C LYS A 37 -0.65 11.17 18.71
N ARG A 38 0.63 11.51 18.91
CA ARG A 38 1.07 12.71 19.63
C ARG A 38 0.55 13.99 18.97
N LEU A 39 0.45 13.98 17.63
CA LEU A 39 -0.12 15.08 16.86
C LEU A 39 -1.66 15.09 16.81
N GLY A 40 -2.34 14.10 17.38
CA GLY A 40 -3.80 14.04 17.48
C GLY A 40 -4.51 13.31 16.34
N PHE A 41 -3.78 12.61 15.46
CA PHE A 41 -4.38 11.84 14.36
C PHE A 41 -5.04 10.55 14.84
N THR A 42 -6.12 10.17 14.18
CA THR A 42 -6.60 8.80 14.11
C THR A 42 -5.63 8.00 13.21
N VAL A 43 -5.11 6.89 13.72
CA VAL A 43 -4.12 6.09 12.99
C VAL A 43 -4.75 4.85 12.39
N HIS A 44 -4.71 4.76 11.06
CA HIS A 44 -4.94 3.53 10.32
C HIS A 44 -3.60 2.88 9.98
N GLY A 45 -3.46 1.59 10.23
CA GLY A 45 -2.26 0.85 9.86
C GLY A 45 -2.30 0.43 8.39
N ASP A 46 -1.20 0.63 7.68
CA ASP A 46 -1.05 0.16 6.31
C ASP A 46 -0.43 -1.25 6.24
N PHE A 47 -0.45 -1.87 5.06
CA PHE A 47 0.13 -3.20 4.82
C PHE A 47 1.60 -3.30 5.25
N GLY A 48 2.36 -2.19 5.25
CA GLY A 48 3.74 -2.13 5.73
C GLY A 48 3.94 -2.48 7.20
N LEU A 49 2.89 -2.47 8.03
CA LEU A 49 2.91 -2.99 9.40
C LEU A 49 2.82 -4.52 9.46
N ASN A 50 2.67 -5.15 8.31
CA ASN A 50 2.72 -6.60 8.11
C ASN A 50 1.79 -7.40 9.05
N ALA A 51 0.52 -6.98 9.14
CA ALA A 51 -0.48 -7.68 9.93
C ALA A 51 -0.85 -9.02 9.28
N TYR A 52 -0.27 -10.10 9.82
CA TYR A 52 -0.32 -11.44 9.27
C TYR A 52 -1.10 -12.44 10.15
N ASN A 53 -1.44 -12.06 11.37
CA ASN A 53 -2.15 -12.91 12.33
C ASN A 53 -2.91 -12.09 13.38
N SER A 54 -3.77 -12.77 14.14
CA SER A 54 -4.62 -12.17 15.18
C SER A 54 -3.82 -11.47 16.30
N LYS A 55 -2.65 -11.99 16.67
CA LYS A 55 -1.81 -11.38 17.72
C LYS A 55 -1.25 -10.03 17.27
N THR A 56 -0.86 -9.92 16.00
CA THR A 56 -0.41 -8.64 15.45
C THR A 56 -1.54 -7.61 15.46
N LEU A 57 -2.78 -8.00 15.13
CA LEU A 57 -3.94 -7.10 15.22
C LEU A 57 -4.17 -6.60 16.64
N SER A 58 -4.06 -7.47 17.65
CA SER A 58 -4.19 -7.07 19.04
C SER A 58 -3.08 -6.10 19.48
N ALA A 59 -1.82 -6.40 19.13
CA ALA A 59 -0.69 -5.53 19.45
C ALA A 59 -0.80 -4.14 18.80
N LEU A 60 -1.24 -4.07 17.53
CA LEU A 60 -1.45 -2.81 16.84
C LEU A 60 -2.60 -2.00 17.47
N ALA A 61 -3.67 -2.66 17.92
CA ALA A 61 -4.74 -2.02 18.67
C ALA A 61 -4.24 -1.41 20.00
N GLU A 62 -3.41 -2.14 20.75
CA GLU A 62 -2.77 -1.64 21.99
C GLU A 62 -1.88 -0.42 21.70
N MET A 63 -1.23 -0.37 20.55
CA MET A 63 -0.48 0.80 20.09
C MET A 63 -1.39 1.98 19.68
N GLY A 64 -2.71 1.76 19.57
CA GLY A 64 -3.71 2.78 19.23
C GLY A 64 -3.99 2.94 17.75
N VAL A 65 -3.71 1.91 16.98
CA VAL A 65 -4.25 1.79 15.61
C VAL A 65 -5.74 1.50 15.69
N SER A 66 -6.56 2.12 14.86
CA SER A 66 -8.02 1.96 14.84
C SER A 66 -8.52 1.04 13.72
N ARG A 67 -7.78 0.95 12.62
CA ARG A 67 -8.05 0.09 11.45
C ARG A 67 -6.74 -0.41 10.89
N GLN A 68 -6.73 -1.59 10.28
CA GLN A 68 -5.50 -2.20 9.76
C GLN A 68 -5.69 -2.81 8.37
N THR A 69 -4.88 -2.39 7.41
CA THR A 69 -4.76 -3.08 6.12
C THR A 69 -3.94 -4.38 6.32
N LEU A 70 -4.56 -5.52 6.02
CA LEU A 70 -3.91 -6.82 6.18
C LEU A 70 -2.77 -7.01 5.17
N SER A 71 -1.79 -7.81 5.55
CA SER A 71 -0.67 -8.14 4.66
C SER A 71 -1.18 -8.84 3.39
N PHE A 72 -0.74 -8.36 2.22
CA PHE A 72 -1.03 -9.01 0.94
C PHE A 72 -0.27 -10.35 0.75
N GLU A 73 0.58 -10.71 1.70
CA GLU A 73 1.28 -12.00 1.75
C GLU A 73 0.45 -13.07 2.47
N ALA A 74 -0.58 -12.68 3.22
CA ALA A 74 -1.46 -13.61 3.91
C ALA A 74 -2.40 -14.32 2.91
N ARG A 75 -2.59 -15.64 3.08
CA ARG A 75 -3.55 -16.40 2.29
C ARG A 75 -4.98 -16.07 2.71
N LEU A 76 -5.94 -16.17 1.78
CA LEU A 76 -7.36 -15.94 2.06
C LEU A 76 -7.89 -16.80 3.24
N ALA A 77 -7.42 -18.05 3.36
CA ALA A 77 -7.77 -18.90 4.47
C ALA A 77 -7.30 -18.34 5.82
N GLN A 78 -6.07 -17.81 5.86
CA GLN A 78 -5.54 -17.16 7.06
C GLN A 78 -6.31 -15.88 7.40
N ILE A 79 -6.62 -15.07 6.38
CA ILE A 79 -7.42 -13.83 6.54
C ILE A 79 -8.78 -14.17 7.13
N ARG A 80 -9.49 -15.16 6.57
CA ARG A 80 -10.78 -15.62 7.08
C ARG A 80 -10.73 -16.03 8.56
N ASP A 81 -9.62 -16.61 8.99
CA ASP A 81 -9.46 -17.14 10.35
C ASP A 81 -8.87 -16.10 11.33
N MET A 82 -8.43 -14.93 10.84
CA MET A 82 -7.97 -13.83 11.70
C MET A 82 -9.12 -13.26 12.54
N ARG A 83 -8.83 -12.97 13.78
CA ARG A 83 -9.72 -12.30 14.74
C ARG A 83 -8.95 -11.24 15.46
N GLY A 84 -9.58 -10.13 15.76
CA GLY A 84 -8.95 -9.05 16.52
C GLY A 84 -9.90 -7.89 16.78
N PRO A 85 -9.47 -6.90 17.56
CA PRO A 85 -10.29 -5.76 17.93
C PRO A 85 -10.34 -4.67 16.84
N LEU A 86 -9.54 -4.80 15.76
CA LEU A 86 -9.44 -3.81 14.70
C LEU A 86 -10.40 -4.12 13.55
N GLU A 87 -10.97 -3.09 12.96
CA GLU A 87 -11.49 -3.18 11.61
C GLU A 87 -10.35 -3.49 10.63
N THR A 88 -10.62 -4.29 9.63
CA THR A 88 -9.60 -4.74 8.68
C THR A 88 -9.93 -4.36 7.24
N ASP A 89 -8.90 -3.96 6.51
CA ASP A 89 -8.93 -3.67 5.09
C ASP A 89 -8.16 -4.74 4.32
N LEU A 90 -8.57 -5.01 3.08
CA LEU A 90 -7.83 -5.86 2.16
C LEU A 90 -7.56 -5.11 0.86
N ILE A 91 -6.32 -5.12 0.39
CA ILE A 91 -6.00 -4.62 -0.95
C ILE A 91 -6.56 -5.61 -1.97
N VAL A 92 -7.52 -5.15 -2.77
CA VAL A 92 -8.22 -5.98 -3.77
C VAL A 92 -7.88 -5.60 -5.20
N TYR A 93 -7.31 -4.41 -5.38
CA TYR A 93 -6.78 -3.94 -6.66
C TYR A 93 -5.53 -3.10 -6.44
N GLY A 94 -4.57 -3.24 -7.36
CA GLY A 94 -3.41 -2.39 -7.49
C GLY A 94 -2.11 -3.14 -7.68
N ARG A 95 -1.06 -2.41 -8.03
CA ARG A 95 0.27 -2.99 -8.20
C ARG A 95 0.97 -3.10 -6.86
N LEU A 96 1.27 -4.34 -6.46
CA LEU A 96 1.95 -4.59 -5.20
C LEU A 96 3.43 -4.19 -5.28
N PRO A 97 4.00 -3.61 -4.22
CA PRO A 97 5.43 -3.31 -4.17
C PRO A 97 6.25 -4.61 -4.10
N LEU A 98 7.32 -4.67 -4.89
CA LEU A 98 8.25 -5.79 -4.92
C LEU A 98 9.56 -5.44 -4.22
N MET A 99 10.02 -4.19 -4.36
CA MET A 99 11.32 -3.77 -3.83
C MET A 99 11.34 -2.25 -3.60
N ILE A 100 12.02 -1.84 -2.55
CA ILE A 100 12.33 -0.43 -2.28
C ILE A 100 13.83 -0.23 -2.50
N PHE A 101 14.17 0.78 -3.31
CA PHE A 101 15.55 1.20 -3.54
C PHE A 101 15.85 2.43 -2.70
N GLU A 102 16.85 2.36 -1.84
CA GLU A 102 17.35 3.52 -1.08
C GLU A 102 18.01 4.55 -2.02
N ASN A 103 18.74 4.06 -3.02
CA ASN A 103 19.33 4.91 -4.05
C ASN A 103 18.36 5.06 -5.24
N CYS A 104 18.30 6.27 -5.81
CA CYS A 104 17.45 6.56 -6.94
C CYS A 104 17.87 5.77 -8.19
N ALA A 105 17.16 4.67 -8.48
CA ALA A 105 17.38 3.85 -9.65
C ALA A 105 17.04 4.59 -10.95
N ILE A 106 16.05 5.48 -10.93
CA ILE A 106 15.68 6.34 -12.07
C ILE A 106 16.87 7.22 -12.47
N ARG A 107 17.49 7.89 -11.52
CA ARG A 107 18.67 8.73 -11.77
C ARG A 107 19.84 7.93 -12.33
N ARG A 108 20.06 6.72 -11.81
CA ARG A 108 21.13 5.83 -12.30
C ARG A 108 20.89 5.38 -13.74
N GLN A 109 19.65 5.03 -14.08
CA GLN A 109 19.26 4.62 -15.44
C GLN A 109 19.46 5.73 -16.48
N HIS A 110 19.32 7.00 -16.06
CA HIS A 110 19.44 8.18 -16.93
C HIS A 110 20.80 8.89 -16.81
N GLY A 111 21.89 8.15 -16.56
CA GLY A 111 23.25 8.70 -16.55
C GLY A 111 23.49 9.77 -15.48
N GLY A 112 22.85 9.66 -14.33
CA GLY A 112 23.00 10.60 -13.21
C GLY A 112 22.03 11.78 -13.24
N LYS A 113 21.19 11.93 -14.26
CA LYS A 113 20.18 13.00 -14.35
C LYS A 113 18.84 12.53 -13.75
N CYS A 114 18.22 13.41 -12.97
CA CYS A 114 16.88 13.15 -12.46
C CYS A 114 15.84 13.32 -13.59
N SER A 115 14.97 12.31 -13.77
CA SER A 115 13.90 12.31 -14.77
C SER A 115 12.57 11.80 -14.21
N CYS A 116 12.45 11.71 -12.88
CA CYS A 116 11.25 11.17 -12.21
C CYS A 116 9.97 12.00 -12.43
N GLN A 117 10.09 13.24 -12.91
CA GLN A 117 8.95 14.09 -13.27
C GLN A 117 8.45 13.89 -14.70
N ASN A 118 9.15 13.12 -15.52
CA ASN A 118 8.84 12.92 -16.95
C ASN A 118 7.89 11.74 -17.20
N GLY A 119 7.10 11.34 -16.21
CA GLY A 119 6.18 10.21 -16.29
C GLY A 119 6.70 8.94 -15.61
N VAL A 120 6.02 7.85 -15.85
CA VAL A 120 6.35 6.55 -15.24
C VAL A 120 7.59 5.95 -15.87
N THR A 121 8.60 5.67 -15.06
CA THR A 121 9.80 4.94 -15.48
C THR A 121 9.56 3.42 -15.31
N TYR A 122 10.19 2.60 -16.13
CA TYR A 122 10.05 1.15 -16.07
C TYR A 122 11.41 0.46 -16.05
N ILE A 123 11.50 -0.63 -15.29
CA ILE A 123 12.57 -1.61 -15.41
C ILE A 123 12.03 -2.79 -16.21
N THR A 124 12.80 -3.26 -17.19
CA THR A 124 12.42 -4.41 -18.02
C THR A 124 13.31 -5.60 -17.67
N ASP A 125 12.72 -6.75 -17.41
CA ASP A 125 13.43 -7.98 -17.11
C ASP A 125 13.89 -8.72 -18.38
N ARG A 126 14.53 -9.89 -18.22
CA ARG A 126 15.01 -10.75 -19.32
C ARG A 126 13.88 -11.35 -20.17
N ARG A 127 12.65 -11.39 -19.62
CA ARG A 127 11.44 -11.88 -20.31
C ARG A 127 10.66 -10.76 -20.98
N ARG A 128 11.22 -9.53 -20.97
CA ARG A 128 10.60 -8.30 -21.50
C ARG A 128 9.37 -7.84 -20.69
N GLU A 129 9.16 -8.35 -19.47
CA GLU A 129 8.17 -7.82 -18.55
C GLU A 129 8.59 -6.43 -18.06
N ARG A 130 7.64 -5.51 -18.01
CA ARG A 130 7.88 -4.13 -17.61
C ARG A 130 7.35 -3.87 -16.21
N PHE A 131 8.23 -3.50 -15.31
CA PHE A 131 7.94 -3.21 -13.92
C PHE A 131 7.97 -1.70 -13.69
N PRO A 132 6.84 -1.07 -13.29
CA PRO A 132 6.83 0.36 -12.99
C PRO A 132 7.71 0.69 -11.80
N LEU A 133 8.38 1.82 -11.89
CA LEU A 133 9.24 2.36 -10.84
C LEU A 133 8.69 3.71 -10.39
N LEU A 134 8.19 3.77 -9.16
CA LEU A 134 7.68 5.00 -8.56
C LEU A 134 8.81 5.76 -7.86
N ASN A 135 8.71 7.08 -7.91
CA ASN A 135 9.53 7.95 -7.07
C ASN A 135 8.81 8.18 -5.74
N GLU A 136 9.51 7.91 -4.65
CA GLU A 136 9.02 8.03 -3.29
C GLU A 136 9.72 9.15 -2.53
N PHE A 137 9.28 9.38 -1.29
CA PHE A 137 9.88 10.34 -0.38
C PHE A 137 11.39 10.14 -0.24
N GLY A 138 12.16 11.23 -0.23
CA GLY A 138 13.63 11.19 -0.14
C GLY A 138 14.33 10.63 -1.37
N CYS A 139 13.70 10.71 -2.55
CA CYS A 139 14.23 10.14 -3.81
C CYS A 139 14.43 8.62 -3.79
N ARG A 140 13.81 7.89 -2.86
CA ARG A 140 13.70 6.44 -2.91
C ARG A 140 12.82 6.02 -4.05
N ASN A 141 13.00 4.81 -4.54
CA ASN A 141 12.12 4.28 -5.57
C ASN A 141 11.49 2.98 -5.12
N THR A 142 10.21 2.81 -5.44
CA THR A 142 9.48 1.56 -5.23
C THR A 142 9.23 0.88 -6.58
N LEU A 143 9.75 -0.34 -6.73
CA LEU A 143 9.47 -1.20 -7.86
C LEU A 143 8.13 -1.88 -7.63
N LEU A 144 7.22 -1.73 -8.57
CA LEU A 144 5.91 -2.34 -8.53
C LEU A 144 5.85 -3.59 -9.40
N ASN A 145 4.92 -4.48 -9.10
CA ASN A 145 4.64 -5.64 -9.94
C ASN A 145 4.22 -5.21 -11.36
N SER A 146 4.65 -5.97 -12.36
CA SER A 146 4.31 -5.74 -13.77
C SER A 146 2.81 -5.82 -14.03
N ARG A 147 2.09 -6.65 -13.28
CA ARG A 147 0.63 -6.82 -13.37
C ARG A 147 -0.05 -6.38 -12.08
N PRO A 148 -1.17 -5.64 -12.16
CA PRO A 148 -1.94 -5.31 -10.98
C PRO A 148 -2.59 -6.55 -10.37
N LEU A 149 -2.70 -6.57 -9.05
CA LEU A 149 -3.60 -7.45 -8.32
C LEU A 149 -5.03 -7.13 -8.73
N CYS A 150 -5.87 -8.16 -8.92
CA CYS A 150 -7.31 -8.01 -8.99
C CYS A 150 -7.96 -9.20 -8.28
N LEU A 151 -8.47 -8.94 -7.07
CA LEU A 151 -9.14 -9.95 -6.24
C LEU A 151 -10.64 -9.69 -6.25
N ARG A 152 -11.40 -10.67 -6.71
CA ARG A 152 -12.86 -10.64 -6.82
C ARG A 152 -13.48 -11.73 -5.92
N GLU A 153 -13.28 -11.60 -4.63
CA GLU A 153 -13.79 -12.55 -3.64
C GLU A 153 -14.98 -11.97 -2.88
N ASP A 154 -15.74 -12.82 -2.22
CA ASP A 154 -16.78 -12.40 -1.29
C ASP A 154 -16.13 -11.97 0.04
N PHE A 155 -15.93 -10.67 0.20
CA PHE A 155 -15.25 -10.09 1.36
C PHE A 155 -16.02 -10.30 2.67
N ALA A 156 -17.35 -10.43 2.61
CA ALA A 156 -18.15 -10.74 3.80
C ALA A 156 -17.75 -12.11 4.39
N ARG A 157 -17.43 -13.08 3.53
CA ARG A 157 -16.97 -14.41 3.96
C ARG A 157 -15.55 -14.39 4.53
N LEU A 158 -14.76 -13.38 4.20
CA LEU A 158 -13.41 -13.20 4.73
C LEU A 158 -13.40 -12.46 6.07
N GLY A 159 -14.53 -11.89 6.50
CA GLY A 159 -14.60 -11.08 7.72
C GLY A 159 -13.87 -9.73 7.61
N VAL A 160 -13.62 -9.26 6.39
CA VAL A 160 -12.97 -7.99 6.10
C VAL A 160 -14.04 -6.92 5.89
N GLN A 161 -13.86 -5.75 6.52
CA GLN A 161 -14.86 -4.68 6.49
C GLN A 161 -14.71 -3.78 5.26
N THR A 162 -13.50 -3.63 4.73
CA THR A 162 -13.22 -2.68 3.63
C THR A 162 -12.36 -3.32 2.53
N ALA A 163 -12.78 -3.13 1.28
CA ALA A 163 -11.99 -3.45 0.09
C ALA A 163 -11.24 -2.19 -0.37
N ARG A 164 -9.93 -2.26 -0.45
CA ARG A 164 -9.06 -1.13 -0.83
C ARG A 164 -8.60 -1.24 -2.28
N LEU A 165 -8.85 -0.20 -3.07
CA LEU A 165 -8.27 -0.03 -4.40
C LEU A 165 -7.02 0.86 -4.28
N GLN A 166 -5.87 0.32 -4.60
CA GLN A 166 -4.58 1.02 -4.51
C GLN A 166 -4.11 1.43 -5.91
N PHE A 167 -4.47 2.64 -6.32
CA PHE A 167 -4.02 3.21 -7.58
C PHE A 167 -2.59 3.75 -7.46
N THR A 168 -1.79 3.57 -8.50
CA THR A 168 -0.37 3.95 -8.52
C THR A 168 0.04 4.67 -9.81
N ILE A 169 -0.23 4.06 -10.95
CA ILE A 169 0.16 4.56 -12.28
C ILE A 169 -1.03 4.72 -13.22
N GLU A 170 -2.21 4.38 -12.74
CA GLU A 170 -3.46 4.46 -13.49
C GLU A 170 -3.84 5.93 -13.75
N SER A 171 -4.40 6.22 -14.93
CA SER A 171 -4.96 7.53 -15.24
C SER A 171 -6.23 7.80 -14.42
N PRO A 172 -6.65 9.05 -14.26
CA PRO A 172 -7.91 9.37 -13.59
C PRO A 172 -9.12 8.63 -14.17
N GLU A 173 -9.19 8.48 -15.50
CA GLU A 173 -10.25 7.76 -16.20
C GLU A 173 -10.22 6.26 -15.87
N GLU A 174 -9.02 5.67 -15.83
CA GLU A 174 -8.83 4.28 -15.42
C GLU A 174 -9.25 4.08 -13.97
N CYS A 175 -8.88 4.97 -13.05
CA CYS A 175 -9.29 4.91 -11.65
C CYS A 175 -10.82 4.89 -11.52
N VAL A 176 -11.52 5.78 -12.22
CA VAL A 176 -12.99 5.83 -12.21
C VAL A 176 -13.60 4.56 -12.80
N ARG A 177 -13.09 4.08 -13.94
CA ARG A 177 -13.55 2.85 -14.60
C ARG A 177 -13.40 1.63 -13.67
N ILE A 178 -12.24 1.50 -13.05
CA ILE A 178 -11.95 0.39 -12.13
C ILE A 178 -12.84 0.45 -10.89
N ALA A 179 -12.97 1.62 -10.27
CA ALA A 179 -13.83 1.79 -9.10
C ALA A 179 -15.29 1.43 -9.41
N ARG A 180 -15.84 1.89 -10.55
CA ARG A 180 -17.18 1.53 -11.00
C ARG A 180 -17.35 0.03 -11.23
N ALA A 181 -16.34 -0.62 -11.83
CA ALA A 181 -16.37 -2.07 -12.05
C ALA A 181 -16.39 -2.86 -10.72
N PHE A 182 -15.65 -2.39 -9.70
CA PHE A 182 -15.72 -3.00 -8.36
C PHE A 182 -17.09 -2.82 -7.70
N LEU A 183 -17.69 -1.63 -7.81
CA LEU A 183 -19.01 -1.33 -7.24
C LEU A 183 -20.15 -2.09 -7.93
N SER A 184 -20.08 -2.26 -9.26
CA SER A 184 -21.13 -2.93 -10.04
C SER A 184 -20.94 -4.44 -10.19
N GLY A 185 -19.78 -4.97 -9.80
CA GLY A 185 -19.44 -6.38 -10.06
C GLY A 185 -19.05 -6.67 -11.51
N ALA A 186 -18.94 -5.66 -12.38
CA ALA A 186 -18.59 -5.84 -13.78
C ALA A 186 -17.15 -6.36 -13.95
N PRO A 187 -16.87 -7.20 -14.97
CA PRO A 187 -15.52 -7.66 -15.23
C PRO A 187 -14.57 -6.50 -15.58
N LEU A 188 -13.29 -6.69 -15.31
CA LEU A 188 -12.23 -5.79 -15.74
C LEU A 188 -11.42 -6.50 -16.84
N ASP A 189 -11.21 -5.79 -17.95
CA ASP A 189 -10.33 -6.25 -19.00
C ASP A 189 -8.87 -5.98 -18.64
N GLY A 190 -7.99 -6.93 -18.94
CA GLY A 190 -6.56 -6.81 -18.71
C GLY A 190 -5.92 -8.08 -18.13
N GLU A 191 -4.63 -8.02 -17.95
CA GLU A 191 -3.86 -9.08 -17.31
C GLU A 191 -3.67 -8.75 -15.83
N PHE A 192 -4.19 -9.64 -14.97
CA PHE A 192 -4.17 -9.48 -13.51
C PHE A 192 -3.46 -10.64 -12.83
N THR A 193 -3.02 -10.39 -11.60
CA THR A 193 -2.54 -11.44 -10.69
C THR A 193 -3.46 -11.55 -9.48
N ASN A 194 -3.50 -12.74 -8.86
CA ASN A 194 -4.10 -12.92 -7.54
C ASN A 194 -3.10 -12.66 -6.40
N GLY A 195 -1.88 -12.22 -6.70
CA GLY A 195 -0.82 -12.06 -5.73
C GLY A 195 -0.52 -13.37 -5.00
N LEU A 196 -0.29 -13.28 -3.70
CA LEU A 196 -0.03 -14.42 -2.82
C LEU A 196 -1.29 -14.93 -2.11
N TYR A 197 -2.43 -14.28 -2.27
CA TYR A 197 -3.67 -14.61 -1.55
C TYR A 197 -4.15 -16.05 -1.72
N LYS A 198 -3.91 -16.67 -2.88
CA LYS A 198 -4.32 -18.06 -3.14
C LYS A 198 -3.25 -19.09 -2.80
N ARG A 199 -1.97 -18.75 -2.86
CA ARG A 199 -0.86 -19.71 -2.66
C ARG A 199 0.00 -19.44 -1.41
N GLY A 200 0.02 -18.20 -0.93
CA GLY A 200 0.88 -17.76 0.19
C GLY A 200 2.35 -17.59 -0.20
N VAL A 201 3.17 -17.31 0.81
CA VAL A 201 4.63 -17.31 0.74
C VAL A 201 5.08 -18.74 1.09
N GLU A 202 5.88 -19.36 0.23
CA GLU A 202 6.51 -20.67 0.46
C GLU A 202 7.82 -20.51 1.20
#